data_ed68f2ac9778c2b24aa42f1a7471301c
#
_entry.id   ed68f2ac9778c2b24aa42f1a7471301c
#
_cell.length_a   1.000
_cell.length_b   1.000
_cell.length_c   1.000
_cell.angle_alpha   90.00
_cell.angle_beta   90.00
_cell.angle_gamma   90.00
#
_symmetry.space_group_name_H-M   'P 1'
#
loop_
_entity.id
_entity.type
_entity.pdbx_description
1 polymer ?
#
loop_
_entity_poly.entity_id
_entity_poly.type
_entity_poly.pdbx_seq_one_letter_code
_entity_poly.pdbx_strand_id
1 'polypeptide(L)'
;MSEAALKTVTSGDLSIKVPEIWNAHTETYTEPDGRVCSMIEISAVEGDPRSIIISYGPMPEGSDAIMEAGDTYEEVVGEIGPEVEDDPICEYDFLGTTGYGFEVPTEDELACNFICAEIGSESEERSHLFTILTTGRTFEEIDELLDLVEQNISFN
;
A
#
# COMPACT_ATOMS: atom_id res chain seq x y z
N MET A 1 5.42 27.58 -14.28
CA MET A 1 5.85 26.71 -13.18
C MET A 1 6.03 25.30 -13.70
N SER A 2 7.20 24.77 -13.52
CA SER A 2 7.48 23.43 -14.01
C SER A 2 6.87 22.38 -13.10
N GLU A 3 6.31 21.35 -13.70
CA GLU A 3 5.91 20.18 -12.93
C GLU A 3 7.15 19.52 -12.36
N ALA A 4 7.01 18.94 -11.17
CA ALA A 4 8.13 18.21 -10.58
C ALA A 4 8.51 17.05 -11.50
N ALA A 5 9.80 16.88 -11.75
CA ALA A 5 10.27 15.73 -12.53
C ALA A 5 9.95 14.45 -11.79
N LEU A 6 9.55 13.44 -12.54
CA LEU A 6 9.23 12.13 -11.99
C LEU A 6 10.28 11.11 -12.40
N LYS A 7 10.51 10.15 -11.52
CA LYS A 7 11.35 8.98 -11.84
C LYS A 7 10.51 7.72 -11.76
N THR A 8 10.89 6.70 -12.52
CA THR A 8 10.22 5.41 -12.49
C THR A 8 10.95 4.48 -11.53
N VAL A 9 10.19 3.89 -10.61
CA VAL A 9 10.71 2.91 -9.65
C VAL A 9 10.06 1.57 -9.97
N THR A 10 10.85 0.55 -10.17
CA THR A 10 10.37 -0.78 -10.58
C THR A 10 10.86 -1.85 -9.61
N SER A 11 9.96 -2.75 -9.24
CA SER A 11 10.27 -3.96 -8.47
C SER A 11 9.45 -5.11 -9.05
N GLY A 12 10.11 -6.07 -9.69
CA GLY A 12 9.43 -7.18 -10.35
C GLY A 12 8.40 -6.69 -11.38
N ASP A 13 7.15 -7.06 -11.20
CA ASP A 13 6.05 -6.68 -12.09
C ASP A 13 5.39 -5.36 -11.73
N LEU A 14 5.91 -4.67 -10.74
CA LEU A 14 5.34 -3.44 -10.20
C LEU A 14 6.20 -2.24 -10.56
N SER A 15 5.58 -1.19 -11.10
CA SER A 15 6.27 0.06 -11.43
C SER A 15 5.43 1.24 -10.99
N ILE A 16 6.10 2.31 -10.52
CA ILE A 16 5.41 3.53 -10.12
C ILE A 16 6.30 4.73 -10.47
N LYS A 17 5.66 5.84 -10.82
CA LYS A 17 6.36 7.11 -11.03
C LYS A 17 6.16 7.99 -9.81
N VAL A 18 7.25 8.50 -9.26
CA VAL A 18 7.23 9.35 -8.06
C VAL A 18 8.13 10.56 -8.29
N PRO A 19 7.96 11.63 -7.49
CA PRO A 19 8.85 12.79 -7.60
C PRO A 19 10.32 12.35 -7.51
N GLU A 20 11.14 12.88 -8.41
CA GLU A 20 12.55 12.48 -8.52
C GLU A 20 13.33 12.72 -7.24
N ILE A 21 12.97 13.74 -6.46
CA ILE A 21 13.67 14.09 -5.22
C ILE A 21 13.31 13.17 -4.04
N TRP A 22 12.25 12.35 -4.17
CA TRP A 22 11.87 11.42 -3.12
C TRP A 22 12.79 10.20 -3.14
N ASN A 23 12.99 9.60 -1.97
CA ASN A 23 13.78 8.38 -1.84
C ASN A 23 12.93 7.16 -2.14
N ALA A 24 13.52 6.18 -2.81
CA ALA A 24 12.81 4.94 -3.12
C ALA A 24 13.73 3.75 -2.88
N HIS A 25 13.16 2.70 -2.32
CA HIS A 25 13.85 1.43 -2.10
C HIS A 25 12.98 0.32 -2.66
N THR A 26 13.58 -0.60 -3.40
CA THR A 26 12.86 -1.73 -3.98
C THR A 26 13.42 -3.03 -3.46
N GLU A 27 12.55 -4.02 -3.32
CA GLU A 27 12.93 -5.32 -2.80
C GLU A 27 11.99 -6.38 -3.36
N THR A 28 12.51 -7.58 -3.56
CA THR A 28 11.68 -8.75 -3.80
C THR A 28 11.93 -9.72 -2.65
N TYR A 29 10.89 -10.37 -2.20
CA TYR A 29 11.00 -11.31 -1.10
C TYR A 29 10.16 -12.56 -1.37
N THR A 30 10.53 -13.66 -0.73
CA THR A 30 9.82 -14.93 -0.86
C THR A 30 9.13 -15.23 0.46
N GLU A 31 7.81 -15.41 0.40
CA GLU A 31 7.03 -15.80 1.56
C GLU A 31 7.30 -17.26 1.94
N PRO A 32 7.01 -17.67 3.19
CA PRO A 32 7.21 -19.05 3.62
C PRO A 32 6.48 -20.09 2.77
N ASP A 33 5.41 -19.71 2.09
CA ASP A 33 4.65 -20.60 1.19
C ASP A 33 5.22 -20.65 -0.24
N GLY A 34 6.33 -19.94 -0.50
CA GLY A 34 7.01 -19.94 -1.79
C GLY A 34 6.59 -18.84 -2.74
N ARG A 35 5.63 -17.98 -2.35
CA ARG A 35 5.21 -16.87 -3.21
C ARG A 35 6.31 -15.81 -3.26
N VAL A 36 6.61 -15.33 -4.47
CA VAL A 36 7.57 -14.22 -4.66
C VAL A 36 6.78 -12.92 -4.80
N CYS A 37 7.08 -11.96 -3.94
CA CYS A 37 6.40 -10.68 -3.90
C CYS A 37 7.36 -9.53 -4.17
N SER A 38 6.83 -8.47 -4.75
CA SER A 38 7.58 -7.24 -5.02
C SER A 38 7.19 -6.17 -4.01
N MET A 39 8.17 -5.38 -3.56
CA MET A 39 7.91 -4.28 -2.62
C MET A 39 8.61 -3.01 -3.09
N ILE A 40 7.90 -1.90 -2.96
CA ILE A 40 8.46 -0.57 -3.20
C ILE A 40 8.18 0.27 -1.96
N GLU A 41 9.24 0.84 -1.39
CA GLU A 41 9.14 1.72 -0.24
C GLU A 41 9.57 3.11 -0.69
N ILE A 42 8.70 4.09 -0.51
CA ILE A 42 8.92 5.47 -0.95
C ILE A 42 8.83 6.39 0.25
N SER A 43 9.81 7.28 0.39
CA SER A 43 9.82 8.29 1.45
C SER A 43 10.01 9.66 0.83
N ALA A 44 9.25 10.64 1.30
CA ALA A 44 9.44 12.02 0.88
C ALA A 44 10.79 12.54 1.39
N VAL A 45 11.11 13.78 1.08
CA VAL A 45 12.40 14.37 1.47
C VAL A 45 12.52 14.44 3.00
N GLU A 46 13.75 14.54 3.47
CA GLU A 46 14.04 14.66 4.90
C GLU A 46 13.21 15.77 5.55
N GLY A 47 12.61 15.45 6.71
CA GLY A 47 11.73 16.38 7.42
C GLY A 47 10.27 16.27 7.02
N ASP A 48 9.95 15.53 5.98
CA ASP A 48 8.60 15.29 5.52
C ASP A 48 8.20 13.85 5.90
N PRO A 49 7.17 13.64 6.72
CA PRO A 49 6.80 12.31 7.20
C PRO A 49 6.05 11.46 6.19
N ARG A 50 5.72 12.02 5.01
CA ARG A 50 4.97 11.24 4.02
C ARG A 50 5.75 10.04 3.53
N SER A 51 5.10 8.88 3.52
CA SER A 51 5.71 7.66 3.02
C SER A 51 4.65 6.73 2.42
N ILE A 52 5.09 5.87 1.52
CA ILE A 52 4.25 4.89 0.85
C ILE A 52 5.01 3.57 0.84
N ILE A 53 4.38 2.50 1.31
CA ILE A 53 4.94 1.15 1.19
C ILE A 53 3.93 0.32 0.40
N ILE A 54 4.37 -0.22 -0.74
CA ILE A 54 3.53 -0.99 -1.64
C ILE A 54 4.09 -2.40 -1.73
N SER A 55 3.22 -3.41 -1.67
CA SER A 55 3.62 -4.77 -1.98
C SER A 55 2.63 -5.39 -2.97
N TYR A 56 3.12 -6.31 -3.80
CA TYR A 56 2.34 -6.93 -4.85
C TYR A 56 2.88 -8.34 -5.11
N GLY A 57 1.99 -9.31 -5.11
CA GLY A 57 2.34 -10.68 -5.36
C GLY A 57 1.11 -11.56 -5.45
N PRO A 58 1.29 -12.87 -5.74
CA PRO A 58 0.16 -13.78 -5.81
C PRO A 58 -0.63 -13.80 -4.49
N MET A 59 -1.95 -13.88 -4.58
CA MET A 59 -2.80 -13.99 -3.39
C MET A 59 -2.47 -15.27 -2.63
N PRO A 60 -2.36 -15.24 -1.30
CA PRO A 60 -2.18 -16.45 -0.51
C PRO A 60 -3.34 -17.41 -0.74
N GLU A 61 -3.04 -18.70 -0.81
CA GLU A 61 -4.05 -19.73 -0.99
C GLU A 61 -5.04 -19.71 0.18
N GLY A 62 -6.32 -19.68 -0.15
CA GLY A 62 -7.39 -19.65 0.86
C GLY A 62 -7.65 -18.31 1.50
N SER A 63 -7.03 -17.23 0.98
CA SER A 63 -7.20 -15.89 1.53
C SER A 63 -7.85 -14.94 0.51
N ASP A 64 -8.24 -13.77 0.98
CA ASP A 64 -8.75 -12.68 0.13
C ASP A 64 -8.38 -11.33 0.76
N ALA A 65 -8.71 -10.24 0.07
CA ALA A 65 -8.34 -8.90 0.51
C ALA A 65 -8.95 -8.54 1.87
N ILE A 66 -10.17 -8.99 2.16
CA ILE A 66 -10.83 -8.72 3.42
C ILE A 66 -10.09 -9.40 4.57
N MET A 67 -9.71 -10.66 4.40
CA MET A 67 -8.95 -11.41 5.40
C MET A 67 -7.58 -10.79 5.65
N GLU A 68 -6.89 -10.41 4.58
CA GLU A 68 -5.56 -9.79 4.70
C GLU A 68 -5.64 -8.44 5.42
N ALA A 69 -6.66 -7.64 5.15
CA ALA A 69 -6.86 -6.37 5.83
C ALA A 69 -7.14 -6.58 7.31
N GLY A 70 -7.97 -7.58 7.65
CA GLY A 70 -8.29 -7.91 9.04
C GLY A 70 -7.07 -8.38 9.81
N ASP A 71 -6.26 -9.25 9.22
CA ASP A 71 -5.04 -9.75 9.85
C ASP A 71 -4.04 -8.61 10.09
N THR A 72 -3.90 -7.72 9.13
CA THR A 72 -3.00 -6.56 9.28
C THR A 72 -3.51 -5.62 10.36
N TYR A 73 -4.82 -5.40 10.43
CA TYR A 73 -5.42 -4.57 11.48
C TYR A 73 -5.08 -5.12 12.87
N GLU A 74 -5.25 -6.44 13.06
CA GLU A 74 -4.94 -7.08 14.34
C GLU A 74 -3.47 -6.91 14.72
N GLU A 75 -2.56 -7.03 13.76
CA GLU A 75 -1.13 -6.80 14.00
C GLU A 75 -0.85 -5.37 14.43
N VAL A 76 -1.36 -4.39 13.68
CA VAL A 76 -1.12 -2.98 13.93
C VAL A 76 -1.74 -2.55 15.27
N VAL A 77 -2.99 -2.93 15.51
CA VAL A 77 -3.71 -2.56 16.73
C VAL A 77 -3.12 -3.26 17.95
N GLY A 78 -2.66 -4.49 17.78
CA GLY A 78 -2.00 -5.23 18.85
C GLY A 78 -0.72 -4.56 19.34
N GLU A 79 0.01 -3.90 18.45
CA GLU A 79 1.23 -3.16 18.80
C GLU A 79 0.92 -1.82 19.45
N ILE A 80 -0.12 -1.13 18.98
CA ILE A 80 -0.49 0.21 19.48
C ILE A 80 -1.31 0.13 20.77
N GLY A 81 -2.07 -0.96 20.96
CA GLY A 81 -2.90 -1.17 22.13
C GLY A 81 -4.21 -0.39 22.20
N PRO A 82 -4.75 0.16 21.11
CA PRO A 82 -6.03 0.87 21.17
C PRO A 82 -7.19 -0.09 21.36
N GLU A 83 -8.37 0.47 21.61
CA GLU A 83 -9.58 -0.33 21.67
C GLU A 83 -9.91 -0.86 20.28
N VAL A 84 -10.20 -2.14 20.19
CA VAL A 84 -10.57 -2.80 18.92
C VAL A 84 -12.02 -2.42 18.61
N GLU A 85 -12.24 -1.88 17.42
CA GLU A 85 -13.60 -1.59 16.94
C GLU A 85 -14.25 -2.88 16.43
N ASP A 86 -15.58 -2.97 16.53
CA ASP A 86 -16.32 -4.16 16.09
C ASP A 86 -16.20 -4.40 14.57
N ASP A 87 -16.06 -3.34 13.77
CA ASP A 87 -15.94 -3.46 12.33
C ASP A 87 -15.03 -2.36 11.79
N PRO A 88 -13.70 -2.53 12.00
CA PRO A 88 -12.74 -1.48 11.63
C PRO A 88 -12.43 -1.42 10.14
N ILE A 89 -12.77 -2.45 9.38
CA ILE A 89 -12.39 -2.53 7.97
C ILE A 89 -13.39 -1.78 7.10
N CYS A 90 -12.89 -0.85 6.29
CA CYS A 90 -13.67 -0.02 5.39
C CYS A 90 -13.43 -0.45 3.94
N GLU A 91 -14.40 -0.16 3.07
CA GLU A 91 -14.25 -0.36 1.63
C GLU A 91 -13.73 0.92 0.99
N TYR A 92 -12.84 0.76 0.03
CA TYR A 92 -12.27 1.86 -0.73
C TYR A 92 -12.36 1.55 -2.22
N ASP A 93 -12.66 2.55 -3.03
CA ASP A 93 -12.50 2.42 -4.48
C ASP A 93 -11.05 2.75 -4.80
N PHE A 94 -10.30 1.76 -5.27
CA PHE A 94 -8.88 1.92 -5.52
C PHE A 94 -8.46 1.07 -6.73
N LEU A 95 -7.76 1.68 -7.67
CA LEU A 95 -7.28 1.02 -8.88
C LEU A 95 -8.40 0.34 -9.70
N GLY A 96 -9.60 0.91 -9.68
CA GLY A 96 -10.73 0.37 -10.43
C GLY A 96 -11.36 -0.87 -9.80
N THR A 97 -11.01 -1.19 -8.56
CA THR A 97 -11.56 -2.33 -7.83
C THR A 97 -11.94 -1.90 -6.42
N THR A 98 -12.60 -2.77 -5.68
CA THR A 98 -12.90 -2.50 -4.27
C THR A 98 -11.75 -2.99 -3.41
N GLY A 99 -11.13 -2.07 -2.68
CA GLY A 99 -10.12 -2.41 -1.69
C GLY A 99 -10.71 -2.43 -0.29
N TYR A 100 -10.00 -3.06 0.64
CA TYR A 100 -10.40 -3.16 2.03
C TYR A 100 -9.25 -2.72 2.91
N GLY A 101 -9.55 -1.86 3.87
CA GLY A 101 -8.50 -1.34 4.72
C GLY A 101 -9.00 -0.56 5.91
N PHE A 102 -8.11 0.21 6.52
CA PHE A 102 -8.40 0.94 7.75
C PHE A 102 -7.53 2.18 7.88
N GLU A 103 -7.97 3.09 8.72
CA GLU A 103 -7.22 4.29 9.05
C GLU A 103 -6.93 4.29 10.56
N VAL A 104 -5.69 4.56 10.93
CA VAL A 104 -5.30 4.62 12.35
C VAL A 104 -4.39 5.83 12.59
N PRO A 105 -4.50 6.48 13.77
CA PRO A 105 -3.49 7.45 14.18
C PRO A 105 -2.25 6.72 14.67
N THR A 106 -1.07 7.29 14.45
CA THR A 106 0.17 6.75 14.97
C THR A 106 0.57 7.48 16.25
N GLU A 107 1.54 6.92 16.99
CA GLU A 107 2.02 7.53 18.24
C GLU A 107 2.68 8.90 18.01
N ASP A 108 3.17 9.18 16.81
CA ASP A 108 3.86 10.42 16.49
C ASP A 108 2.92 11.51 15.96
N GLU A 109 1.62 11.41 16.23
CA GLU A 109 0.60 12.32 15.73
C GLU A 109 0.48 12.32 14.20
N LEU A 110 0.87 11.22 13.58
CA LEU A 110 0.73 11.01 12.15
C LEU A 110 -0.53 10.23 11.87
N ALA A 111 -1.04 10.35 10.65
CA ALA A 111 -2.14 9.51 10.15
C ALA A 111 -1.56 8.36 9.34
N CYS A 112 -2.20 7.23 9.37
CA CYS A 112 -1.79 6.05 8.62
C CYS A 112 -3.02 5.39 7.99
N ASN A 113 -2.90 4.96 6.75
CA ASN A 113 -3.96 4.25 6.04
C ASN A 113 -3.39 3.00 5.39
N PHE A 114 -4.10 1.90 5.51
CA PHE A 114 -3.74 0.62 4.90
C PHE A 114 -4.89 0.14 4.02
N ILE A 115 -4.58 -0.27 2.77
CA ILE A 115 -5.57 -0.81 1.85
C ILE A 115 -5.00 -2.07 1.21
N CYS A 116 -5.83 -3.12 1.15
CA CYS A 116 -5.57 -4.34 0.39
C CYS A 116 -6.56 -4.41 -0.76
N ALA A 117 -6.09 -4.77 -1.94
CA ALA A 117 -6.96 -4.95 -3.10
C ALA A 117 -6.56 -6.21 -3.87
N GLU A 118 -7.55 -6.87 -4.44
CA GLU A 118 -7.29 -7.98 -5.35
C GLU A 118 -7.18 -7.43 -6.76
N ILE A 119 -6.05 -7.75 -7.40
CA ILE A 119 -5.82 -7.37 -8.79
C ILE A 119 -5.89 -8.64 -9.62
N GLY A 120 -6.97 -8.79 -10.39
CA GLY A 120 -7.15 -9.93 -11.26
C GLY A 120 -6.39 -9.78 -12.56
N SER A 121 -5.89 -10.88 -13.09
CA SER A 121 -5.31 -10.93 -14.42
C SER A 121 -6.15 -11.87 -15.28
N GLU A 122 -6.54 -11.42 -16.48
CA GLU A 122 -7.33 -12.24 -17.39
C GLU A 122 -6.57 -13.49 -17.86
N SER A 123 -5.24 -13.45 -17.78
CA SER A 123 -4.40 -14.54 -18.24
C SER A 123 -3.95 -15.51 -17.14
N GLU A 124 -4.24 -15.19 -15.87
CA GLU A 124 -3.81 -16.01 -14.74
C GLU A 124 -5.02 -16.51 -13.95
N GLU A 125 -4.95 -17.75 -13.47
CA GLU A 125 -6.01 -18.35 -12.67
C GLU A 125 -6.07 -17.79 -11.25
N ARG A 126 -5.03 -17.07 -10.82
CA ARG A 126 -4.93 -16.52 -9.48
C ARG A 126 -4.97 -15.01 -9.48
N SER A 127 -5.71 -14.45 -8.54
CA SER A 127 -5.65 -13.02 -8.27
C SER A 127 -4.33 -12.70 -7.60
N HIS A 128 -3.91 -11.43 -7.73
CA HIS A 128 -2.76 -10.91 -7.01
C HIS A 128 -3.24 -10.04 -5.86
N LEU A 129 -2.47 -10.04 -4.79
CA LEU A 129 -2.73 -9.17 -3.64
C LEU A 129 -1.85 -7.92 -3.77
N PHE A 130 -2.50 -6.78 -3.79
CA PHE A 130 -1.85 -5.48 -3.76
C PHE A 130 -2.10 -4.86 -2.38
N THR A 131 -1.04 -4.43 -1.71
CA THR A 131 -1.18 -3.73 -0.43
C THR A 131 -0.49 -2.39 -0.50
N ILE A 132 -1.08 -1.39 0.14
CA ILE A 132 -0.48 -0.07 0.23
C ILE A 132 -0.66 0.47 1.65
N LEU A 133 0.45 0.90 2.25
CA LEU A 133 0.46 1.55 3.54
C LEU A 133 0.96 2.98 3.31
N THR A 134 0.14 3.96 3.64
CA THR A 134 0.48 5.37 3.49
C THR A 134 0.53 6.05 4.84
N THR A 135 1.49 6.95 5.01
CA THR A 135 1.66 7.74 6.23
C THR A 135 1.79 9.22 5.86
N GLY A 136 1.13 10.07 6.61
CA GLY A 136 1.18 11.52 6.42
C GLY A 136 0.81 12.24 7.70
N ARG A 137 0.85 13.56 7.69
CA ARG A 137 0.47 14.38 8.85
C ARG A 137 -1.05 14.39 9.04
N THR A 138 -1.79 14.30 7.94
CA THR A 138 -3.25 14.36 7.95
C THR A 138 -3.81 13.34 6.97
N PHE A 139 -5.09 13.02 7.11
CA PHE A 139 -5.75 12.13 6.15
C PHE A 139 -5.87 12.79 4.76
N GLU A 140 -5.87 14.12 4.69
CA GLU A 140 -5.85 14.84 3.42
C GLU A 140 -4.54 14.57 2.66
N GLU A 141 -3.40 14.57 3.37
CA GLU A 141 -2.12 14.19 2.77
C GLU A 141 -2.12 12.75 2.28
N ILE A 142 -2.74 11.86 3.04
CA ILE A 142 -2.89 10.45 2.65
C ILE A 142 -3.71 10.33 1.37
N ASP A 143 -4.82 11.05 1.25
CA ASP A 143 -5.65 11.05 0.04
C ASP A 143 -4.83 11.50 -1.18
N GLU A 144 -3.99 12.52 -1.03
CA GLU A 144 -3.09 12.98 -2.09
C GLU A 144 -2.09 11.90 -2.49
N LEU A 145 -1.55 11.16 -1.51
CA LEU A 145 -0.62 10.05 -1.78
C LEU A 145 -1.32 8.91 -2.52
N LEU A 146 -2.55 8.57 -2.13
CA LEU A 146 -3.32 7.53 -2.80
C LEU A 146 -3.63 7.93 -4.25
N ASP A 147 -3.98 9.18 -4.49
CA ASP A 147 -4.21 9.69 -5.85
C ASP A 147 -2.94 9.61 -6.70
N LEU A 148 -1.79 9.97 -6.12
CA LEU A 148 -0.51 9.87 -6.80
C LEU A 148 -0.24 8.43 -7.24
N VAL A 149 -0.48 7.47 -6.36
CA VAL A 149 -0.27 6.05 -6.67
C VAL A 149 -1.23 5.60 -7.77
N GLU A 150 -2.51 5.90 -7.66
CA GLU A 150 -3.51 5.48 -8.67
C GLU A 150 -3.18 6.01 -10.06
N GLN A 151 -2.67 7.24 -10.15
CA GLN A 151 -2.37 7.88 -11.43
C GLN A 151 -1.06 7.42 -12.05
N ASN A 152 -0.14 6.88 -11.26
CA ASN A 152 1.23 6.63 -11.70
C ASN A 152 1.70 5.18 -11.58
N ILE A 153 0.90 4.29 -11.02
CA ILE A 153 1.28 2.89 -10.85
C ILE A 153 0.92 2.08 -12.10
N SER A 154 1.74 1.07 -12.38
CA SER A 154 1.47 0.12 -13.46
C SER A 154 1.93 -1.29 -13.06
N PHE A 155 1.26 -2.28 -13.64
CA PHE A 155 1.56 -3.69 -13.43
C PHE A 155 1.99 -4.29 -14.77
N ASN A 156 3.11 -4.95 -14.77
CA ASN A 156 3.69 -5.55 -16.00
C ASN A 156 3.31 -7.00 -16.17
#